data_0c5153d3223ee4d7425ac05945320b6c
#
_entry.id   0c5153d3223ee4d7425ac05945320b6c
#
_cell.length_a   1.000
_cell.length_b   1.000
_cell.length_c   1.000
_cell.angle_alpha   90.00
_cell.angle_beta   90.00
_cell.angle_gamma   90.00
#
_symmetry.space_group_name_H-M   'P 1'
#
loop_
_entity.id
_entity.type
_entity.pdbx_description
1 polymer ?
#
loop_
_entity_poly.entity_id
_entity_poly.type
_entity_poly.pdbx_seq_one_letter_code
_entity_poly.pdbx_strand_id
1 'polypeptide(L)'
;QAEEKFLTEQKSIMKQYGLENVKMAYSCPICKDEGYKNGQMCKCLKKEISNILMKDSGFENLENFANATKTSNNLSPYYKKMQEWCHTDFKKNLLLLSGQTGVGKTYLTRCMANELIERGLIVKMSTAFKMTQDFKSFHKSHNEELLNQYLDCQVLFIDDLGTEPLYKDITLEYLYLIINERKMRKLPTVITTNLDISQIRETYDERIYSRIVDR
;
A
#
# COMPACT_ATOMS: atom_id res chain seq x y z
N GLN A 1 24.88 11.36 33.50
CA GLN A 1 25.63 12.62 33.58
C GLN A 1 25.38 13.55 32.41
N ALA A 2 25.49 13.10 31.13
CA ALA A 2 25.25 13.94 29.95
C ALA A 2 23.76 14.30 29.80
N GLU A 3 22.87 13.35 30.04
CA GLU A 3 21.42 13.51 29.96
C GLU A 3 20.88 14.44 31.11
N GLU A 4 21.41 14.32 32.30
CA GLU A 4 21.07 15.21 33.42
C GLU A 4 21.53 16.65 33.19
N LYS A 5 22.70 16.82 32.59
CA LYS A 5 23.23 18.15 32.23
C LYS A 5 22.35 18.79 31.14
N PHE A 6 21.96 18.04 30.12
CA PHE A 6 21.06 18.50 29.05
C PHE A 6 19.67 18.92 29.59
N LEU A 7 19.06 18.10 30.45
CA LEU A 7 17.77 18.41 31.08
C LEU A 7 17.82 19.65 31.99
N THR A 8 18.95 19.86 32.68
CA THR A 8 19.14 21.04 33.53
C THR A 8 19.31 22.30 32.68
N GLU A 9 20.05 22.21 31.60
CA GLU A 9 20.25 23.33 30.69
C GLU A 9 18.95 23.69 29.95
N GLN A 10 18.18 22.69 29.49
CA GLN A 10 16.86 22.88 28.92
C GLN A 10 15.89 23.58 29.86
N LYS A 11 15.82 23.18 31.16
CA LYS A 11 14.99 23.84 32.17
C LYS A 11 15.40 25.28 32.40
N SER A 12 16.70 25.56 32.41
CA SER A 12 17.22 26.91 32.57
C SER A 12 16.81 27.84 31.43
N ILE A 13 16.94 27.34 30.17
CA ILE A 13 16.52 28.05 28.95
C ILE A 13 15.00 28.30 28.99
N MET A 14 14.20 27.28 29.29
CA MET A 14 12.75 27.43 29.39
C MET A 14 12.33 28.49 30.41
N LYS A 15 13.00 28.55 31.57
CA LYS A 15 12.78 29.57 32.58
C LYS A 15 13.13 30.96 32.11
N GLN A 16 14.28 31.11 31.44
CA GLN A 16 14.77 32.38 30.91
C GLN A 16 13.79 33.03 29.92
N TYR A 17 13.08 32.20 29.12
CA TYR A 17 12.13 32.65 28.11
C TYR A 17 10.66 32.57 28.51
N GLY A 18 10.35 32.29 29.79
CA GLY A 18 8.97 32.18 30.28
C GLY A 18 8.17 31.02 29.71
N LEU A 19 8.84 29.96 29.24
CA LEU A 19 8.26 28.79 28.57
C LEU A 19 7.97 27.63 29.55
N GLU A 20 8.02 27.88 30.84
CA GLU A 20 7.85 26.86 31.92
C GLU A 20 6.51 26.11 31.85
N ASN A 21 5.48 26.73 31.26
CA ASN A 21 4.15 26.18 31.13
C ASN A 21 3.80 25.75 29.69
N VAL A 22 4.76 25.75 28.78
CA VAL A 22 4.53 25.29 27.39
C VAL A 22 4.42 23.78 27.40
N LYS A 23 3.21 23.27 27.29
CA LYS A 23 2.96 21.86 27.02
C LYS A 23 3.31 21.58 25.55
N MET A 24 4.26 20.70 25.32
CA MET A 24 4.52 20.22 23.96
C MET A 24 3.25 19.56 23.43
N ALA A 25 2.67 20.13 22.35
CA ALA A 25 1.58 19.52 21.61
C ALA A 25 2.18 18.55 20.58
N TYR A 26 2.01 17.27 20.81
CA TYR A 26 2.43 16.22 19.86
C TYR A 26 1.28 15.92 18.91
N SER A 27 1.58 15.79 17.60
CA SER A 27 0.62 15.34 16.58
C SER A 27 0.22 13.89 16.81
N CYS A 28 1.18 13.07 17.27
CA CYS A 28 0.95 11.68 17.66
C CYS A 28 1.12 11.48 19.16
N PRO A 29 0.04 11.24 19.92
CA PRO A 29 0.13 11.02 21.37
C PRO A 29 0.81 9.67 21.73
N ILE A 30 0.92 8.73 20.77
CA ILE A 30 1.47 7.39 21.00
C ILE A 30 2.99 7.43 21.07
N CYS A 31 3.65 8.01 20.05
CA CYS A 31 5.11 8.08 19.94
C CYS A 31 5.68 9.48 20.18
N LYS A 32 4.84 10.48 20.47
CA LYS A 32 5.24 11.88 20.64
C LYS A 32 6.09 12.40 19.48
N ASP A 33 5.66 12.07 18.24
CA ASP A 33 6.27 12.44 16.97
C ASP A 33 7.65 11.81 16.68
N GLU A 34 8.12 10.87 17.50
CA GLU A 34 9.37 10.14 17.27
C GLU A 34 9.27 9.08 16.16
N GLY A 35 8.05 8.73 15.74
CA GLY A 35 7.80 7.70 14.71
C GLY A 35 7.96 6.25 15.19
N TYR A 36 8.56 6.03 16.37
CA TYR A 36 8.80 4.72 16.96
C TYR A 36 8.36 4.67 18.42
N LYS A 37 7.97 3.48 18.91
CA LYS A 37 7.71 3.20 20.31
C LYS A 37 8.16 1.78 20.65
N ASN A 38 9.00 1.64 21.68
CA ASN A 38 9.58 0.35 22.09
C ASN A 38 10.25 -0.42 20.95
N GLY A 39 10.99 0.27 20.08
CA GLY A 39 11.67 -0.31 18.92
C GLY A 39 10.75 -0.69 17.73
N GLN A 40 9.45 -0.44 17.86
CA GLN A 40 8.49 -0.72 16.78
C GLN A 40 8.02 0.58 16.11
N MET A 41 7.87 0.52 14.79
CA MET A 41 7.35 1.63 14.00
C MET A 41 5.91 1.98 14.39
N CYS A 42 5.66 3.25 14.71
CA CYS A 42 4.34 3.75 15.09
C CYS A 42 3.39 3.81 13.88
N LYS A 43 2.08 3.71 14.16
CA LYS A 43 1.05 3.83 13.11
C LYS A 43 1.11 5.16 12.34
N CYS A 44 1.44 6.27 13.02
CA CYS A 44 1.56 7.57 12.36
C CYS A 44 2.65 7.57 11.29
N LEU A 45 3.82 6.99 11.58
CA LEU A 45 4.91 6.88 10.60
C LEU A 45 4.55 5.93 9.46
N LYS A 46 3.92 4.79 9.75
CA LYS A 46 3.46 3.85 8.70
C LYS A 46 2.43 4.48 7.77
N LYS A 47 1.51 5.29 8.33
CA LYS A 47 0.54 6.05 7.55
C LYS A 47 1.23 7.05 6.61
N GLU A 48 2.22 7.78 7.13
CA GLU A 48 2.97 8.75 6.32
C GLU A 48 3.78 8.07 5.21
N ILE A 49 4.43 6.93 5.49
CA ILE A 49 5.10 6.13 4.46
C ILE A 49 4.10 5.70 3.38
N SER A 50 2.91 5.23 3.76
CA SER A 50 1.89 4.85 2.78
C SER A 50 1.44 6.03 1.92
N ASN A 51 1.25 7.21 2.52
CA ASN A 51 0.90 8.43 1.79
C ASN A 51 1.97 8.79 0.75
N ILE A 52 3.25 8.73 1.12
CA ILE A 52 4.37 8.98 0.21
C ILE A 52 4.39 7.94 -0.93
N LEU A 53 4.26 6.66 -0.60
CA LEU A 53 4.27 5.57 -1.59
C LEU A 53 3.12 5.65 -2.60
N MET A 54 1.98 6.25 -2.23
CA MET A 54 0.83 6.39 -3.10
C MET A 54 0.82 7.68 -3.92
N LYS A 55 1.50 8.72 -3.45
CA LYS A 55 1.51 10.04 -4.08
C LYS A 55 1.89 9.99 -5.56
N ASP A 56 2.97 9.29 -5.90
CA ASP A 56 3.48 9.18 -7.26
C ASP A 56 2.61 8.30 -8.18
N SER A 57 1.62 7.63 -7.63
CA SER A 57 0.75 6.70 -8.34
C SER A 57 -0.65 7.27 -8.61
N GLY A 58 -0.93 8.51 -8.18
CA GLY A 58 -2.22 9.17 -8.37
C GLY A 58 -3.35 8.65 -7.45
N PHE A 59 -3.02 7.95 -6.37
CA PHE A 59 -3.98 7.42 -5.40
C PHE A 59 -4.01 8.21 -4.08
N GLU A 60 -3.82 9.52 -4.13
CA GLU A 60 -3.80 10.39 -2.95
C GLU A 60 -5.15 10.44 -2.22
N ASN A 61 -6.25 10.33 -2.97
CA ASN A 61 -7.60 10.37 -2.41
C ASN A 61 -8.11 8.96 -2.14
N LEU A 62 -8.04 8.54 -0.89
CA LEU A 62 -8.61 7.26 -0.45
C LEU A 62 -10.09 7.40 -0.14
N GLU A 63 -10.81 6.30 -0.29
CA GLU A 63 -12.24 6.20 -0.06
C GLU A 63 -12.53 5.44 1.24
N ASN A 64 -13.78 5.53 1.72
CA ASN A 64 -14.20 4.90 2.95
C ASN A 64 -15.35 3.93 2.70
N PHE A 65 -15.32 2.75 3.29
CA PHE A 65 -16.41 1.77 3.21
C PHE A 65 -17.75 2.34 3.70
N ALA A 66 -17.75 3.22 4.69
CA ALA A 66 -18.98 3.88 5.18
C ALA A 66 -19.69 4.74 4.12
N ASN A 67 -18.95 5.28 3.15
CA ASN A 67 -19.51 6.04 2.03
C ASN A 67 -19.93 5.13 0.87
N ALA A 68 -19.29 3.98 0.72
CA ALA A 68 -19.51 3.02 -0.35
C ALA A 68 -20.93 2.42 -0.33
N THR A 69 -21.48 2.18 0.85
CA THR A 69 -22.82 1.59 1.01
C THR A 69 -23.96 2.51 0.56
N LYS A 70 -23.69 3.79 0.36
CA LYS A 70 -24.69 4.77 -0.08
C LYS A 70 -24.86 4.84 -1.60
N THR A 71 -23.92 4.30 -2.36
CA THR A 71 -23.81 4.54 -3.81
C THR A 71 -24.30 3.40 -4.69
N SER A 72 -24.41 2.15 -4.21
CA SER A 72 -24.82 1.01 -5.04
C SER A 72 -25.32 -0.19 -4.24
N ASN A 73 -26.62 -0.48 -4.33
CA ASN A 73 -27.25 -1.61 -3.66
C ASN A 73 -26.74 -2.99 -4.14
N ASN A 74 -26.21 -3.11 -5.35
CA ASN A 74 -25.79 -4.39 -5.95
C ASN A 74 -24.39 -4.84 -5.55
N LEU A 75 -23.54 -3.95 -5.04
CA LEU A 75 -22.16 -4.27 -4.66
C LEU A 75 -21.99 -4.52 -3.15
N SER A 76 -23.03 -4.32 -2.35
CA SER A 76 -23.00 -4.45 -0.89
C SER A 76 -22.36 -5.77 -0.39
N PRO A 77 -22.63 -6.97 -0.95
CA PRO A 77 -22.03 -8.21 -0.48
C PRO A 77 -20.50 -8.26 -0.72
N TYR A 78 -20.03 -7.72 -1.85
CA TYR A 78 -18.60 -7.66 -2.16
C TYR A 78 -17.87 -6.69 -1.24
N TYR A 79 -18.45 -5.53 -0.97
CA TYR A 79 -17.87 -4.54 -0.05
C TYR A 79 -17.70 -5.13 1.35
N LYS A 80 -18.73 -5.77 1.89
CA LYS A 80 -18.67 -6.43 3.20
C LYS A 80 -17.57 -7.49 3.25
N LYS A 81 -17.53 -8.37 2.24
CA LYS A 81 -16.51 -9.42 2.16
C LYS A 81 -15.09 -8.88 2.07
N MET A 82 -14.88 -7.78 1.33
CA MET A 82 -13.55 -7.16 1.21
C MET A 82 -13.18 -6.40 2.48
N GLN A 83 -14.14 -5.76 3.15
CA GLN A 83 -13.91 -5.16 4.46
C GLN A 83 -13.52 -6.24 5.50
N GLU A 84 -14.24 -7.36 5.53
CA GLU A 84 -13.88 -8.50 6.38
C GLU A 84 -12.46 -9.01 6.07
N TRP A 85 -12.11 -9.14 4.78
CA TRP A 85 -10.76 -9.55 4.39
C TRP A 85 -9.69 -8.58 4.91
N CYS A 86 -9.93 -7.28 4.92
CA CYS A 86 -9.01 -6.31 5.50
C CYS A 86 -8.72 -6.55 6.99
N HIS A 87 -9.56 -7.30 7.70
CA HIS A 87 -9.40 -7.62 9.13
C HIS A 87 -8.89 -9.04 9.40
N THR A 88 -8.55 -9.79 8.35
CA THR A 88 -7.98 -11.14 8.49
C THR A 88 -6.45 -11.11 8.70
N ASP A 89 -5.89 -12.30 8.91
CA ASP A 89 -4.45 -12.58 8.92
C ASP A 89 -3.88 -12.85 7.51
N PHE A 90 -4.64 -12.57 6.46
CA PHE A 90 -4.26 -12.73 5.05
C PHE A 90 -3.83 -14.16 4.66
N LYS A 91 -4.50 -15.19 5.18
CA LYS A 91 -4.24 -16.59 4.79
C LYS A 91 -4.27 -16.77 3.27
N LYS A 92 -5.25 -16.10 2.60
CA LYS A 92 -5.21 -15.88 1.16
C LYS A 92 -4.53 -14.55 0.90
N ASN A 93 -3.26 -14.62 0.58
CA ASN A 93 -2.42 -13.43 0.38
C ASN A 93 -2.49 -12.84 -1.03
N LEU A 94 -3.24 -13.45 -1.97
CA LEU A 94 -3.52 -12.87 -3.28
C LEU A 94 -5.03 -12.82 -3.51
N LEU A 95 -5.52 -11.64 -3.88
CA LEU A 95 -6.88 -11.40 -4.33
C LEU A 95 -6.87 -10.89 -5.75
N LEU A 96 -7.65 -11.54 -6.62
CA LEU A 96 -7.94 -11.08 -7.97
C LEU A 96 -9.38 -10.56 -8.03
N LEU A 97 -9.55 -9.29 -8.38
CA LEU A 97 -10.84 -8.63 -8.60
C LEU A 97 -11.02 -8.38 -10.11
N SER A 98 -11.62 -9.35 -10.79
CA SER A 98 -11.94 -9.24 -12.21
C SER A 98 -13.38 -8.75 -12.42
N GLY A 99 -13.59 -7.93 -13.46
CA GLY A 99 -14.92 -7.46 -13.83
C GLY A 99 -14.86 -6.32 -14.84
N GLN A 100 -16.00 -6.01 -15.45
CA GLN A 100 -16.11 -4.96 -16.48
C GLN A 100 -15.68 -3.58 -15.96
N THR A 101 -15.31 -2.70 -16.89
CA THR A 101 -15.01 -1.30 -16.59
C THR A 101 -16.22 -0.61 -15.94
N GLY A 102 -15.98 0.25 -14.95
CA GLY A 102 -17.02 1.03 -14.31
C GLY A 102 -17.79 0.33 -13.17
N VAL A 103 -17.54 -0.95 -12.88
CA VAL A 103 -18.23 -1.66 -11.78
C VAL A 103 -17.72 -1.29 -10.37
N GLY A 104 -16.76 -0.37 -10.26
CA GLY A 104 -16.29 0.13 -8.96
C GLY A 104 -15.10 -0.62 -8.35
N LYS A 105 -14.31 -1.39 -9.12
CA LYS A 105 -13.14 -2.12 -8.61
C LYS A 105 -12.12 -1.19 -7.95
N THR A 106 -11.70 -0.14 -8.65
CA THR A 106 -10.75 0.87 -8.12
C THR A 106 -11.30 1.60 -6.89
N TYR A 107 -12.60 1.89 -6.85
CA TYR A 107 -13.22 2.48 -5.68
C TYR A 107 -13.14 1.54 -4.47
N LEU A 108 -13.46 0.26 -4.67
CA LEU A 108 -13.38 -0.77 -3.65
C LEU A 108 -11.94 -0.93 -3.12
N THR A 109 -10.94 -0.97 -4.00
CA THR A 109 -9.53 -1.08 -3.59
C THR A 109 -9.04 0.16 -2.84
N ARG A 110 -9.54 1.36 -3.15
CA ARG A 110 -9.27 2.57 -2.37
C ARG A 110 -9.87 2.49 -0.96
N CYS A 111 -11.08 1.94 -0.80
CA CYS A 111 -11.67 1.67 0.52
C CYS A 111 -10.81 0.66 1.31
N MET A 112 -10.38 -0.43 0.66
CA MET A 112 -9.52 -1.44 1.29
C MET A 112 -8.17 -0.85 1.72
N ALA A 113 -7.53 -0.07 0.85
CA ALA A 113 -6.26 0.58 1.15
C ALA A 113 -6.37 1.51 2.37
N ASN A 114 -7.43 2.34 2.44
CA ASN A 114 -7.69 3.20 3.57
C ASN A 114 -7.85 2.40 4.89
N GLU A 115 -8.67 1.36 4.87
CA GLU A 115 -8.90 0.49 6.03
C GLU A 115 -7.60 -0.14 6.55
N LEU A 116 -6.73 -0.60 5.64
CA LEU A 116 -5.46 -1.22 5.98
C LEU A 116 -4.45 -0.20 6.54
N ILE A 117 -4.42 1.02 6.01
CA ILE A 117 -3.60 2.12 6.52
C ILE A 117 -4.05 2.52 7.93
N GLU A 118 -5.36 2.64 8.17
CA GLU A 118 -5.90 2.94 9.50
C GLU A 118 -5.61 1.80 10.51
N ARG A 119 -5.47 0.57 10.05
CA ARG A 119 -4.96 -0.55 10.87
C ARG A 119 -3.46 -0.43 11.16
N GLY A 120 -2.74 0.46 10.50
CA GLY A 120 -1.30 0.70 10.66
C GLY A 120 -0.44 -0.24 9.82
N LEU A 121 -0.91 -0.61 8.63
CA LEU A 121 -0.12 -1.33 7.64
C LEU A 121 0.50 -0.34 6.65
N ILE A 122 1.67 -0.68 6.11
CA ILE A 122 2.31 0.06 5.01
C ILE A 122 1.70 -0.45 3.71
N VAL A 123 0.98 0.44 3.02
CA VAL A 123 0.25 0.12 1.79
C VAL A 123 0.86 0.87 0.61
N LYS A 124 1.07 0.16 -0.49
CA LYS A 124 1.37 0.73 -1.81
C LYS A 124 0.22 0.41 -2.76
N MET A 125 -0.28 1.41 -3.47
CA MET A 125 -1.23 1.25 -4.56
C MET A 125 -0.63 1.86 -5.83
N SER A 126 -0.70 1.15 -6.95
CA SER A 126 -0.17 1.61 -8.24
C SER A 126 -0.97 1.01 -9.37
N THR A 127 -1.12 1.74 -10.47
CA THR A 127 -1.64 1.14 -11.71
C THR A 127 -0.58 0.22 -12.32
N ALA A 128 -1.02 -0.81 -13.06
CA ALA A 128 -0.12 -1.69 -13.81
C ALA A 128 0.71 -0.88 -14.83
N PHE A 129 0.14 0.16 -15.41
CA PHE A 129 0.85 1.09 -16.31
C PHE A 129 2.00 1.80 -15.60
N LYS A 130 1.76 2.45 -14.45
CA LYS A 130 2.81 3.16 -13.68
C LYS A 130 3.89 2.20 -13.22
N MET A 131 3.50 1.02 -12.75
CA MET A 131 4.40 -0.04 -12.32
C MET A 131 5.34 -0.45 -13.47
N THR A 132 4.83 -0.57 -14.69
CA THR A 132 5.64 -0.88 -15.88
C THR A 132 6.59 0.25 -16.26
N GLN A 133 6.23 1.52 -16.04
CA GLN A 133 7.15 2.64 -16.22
C GLN A 133 8.31 2.59 -15.20
N ASP A 134 8.02 2.20 -13.96
CA ASP A 134 9.05 2.03 -12.93
C ASP A 134 9.98 0.84 -13.27
N PHE A 135 9.45 -0.26 -13.82
CA PHE A 135 10.25 -1.38 -14.32
C PHE A 135 11.20 -0.95 -15.43
N LYS A 136 10.70 -0.17 -16.39
CA LYS A 136 11.52 0.37 -17.48
C LYS A 136 12.63 1.31 -16.96
N SER A 137 12.31 2.12 -15.97
CA SER A 137 13.25 3.00 -15.31
C SER A 137 14.32 2.22 -14.53
N PHE A 138 13.90 1.20 -13.76
CA PHE A 138 14.79 0.27 -13.06
C PHE A 138 15.72 -0.46 -14.04
N HIS A 139 15.18 -1.00 -15.14
CA HIS A 139 15.98 -1.72 -16.15
C HIS A 139 17.11 -0.87 -16.74
N LYS A 140 16.91 0.44 -16.82
CA LYS A 140 17.92 1.39 -17.32
C LYS A 140 18.89 1.87 -16.25
N SER A 141 18.40 2.15 -15.05
CA SER A 141 19.16 2.85 -14.00
C SER A 141 19.73 1.91 -12.94
N HIS A 142 19.20 0.69 -12.83
CA HIS A 142 19.48 -0.26 -11.73
C HIS A 142 19.22 0.34 -10.34
N ASN A 143 18.33 1.35 -10.24
CA ASN A 143 17.92 1.90 -8.96
C ASN A 143 16.92 0.95 -8.28
N GLU A 144 17.39 0.20 -7.30
CA GLU A 144 16.62 -0.81 -6.57
C GLU A 144 15.38 -0.24 -5.86
N GLU A 145 15.38 1.04 -5.49
CA GLU A 145 14.22 1.68 -4.84
C GLU A 145 12.95 1.57 -5.68
N LEU A 146 13.10 1.59 -7.02
CA LEU A 146 11.98 1.47 -7.96
C LEU A 146 11.27 0.11 -7.89
N LEU A 147 11.95 -0.97 -7.51
CA LEU A 147 11.34 -2.27 -7.27
C LEU A 147 11.00 -2.49 -5.80
N ASN A 148 11.87 -2.08 -4.89
CA ASN A 148 11.73 -2.33 -3.46
C ASN A 148 10.45 -1.72 -2.89
N GLN A 149 9.97 -0.59 -3.41
CA GLN A 149 8.67 -0.02 -3.04
C GLN A 149 7.49 -0.97 -3.25
N TYR A 150 7.58 -1.88 -4.23
CA TYR A 150 6.57 -2.92 -4.50
C TYR A 150 6.82 -4.20 -3.71
N LEU A 151 8.08 -4.52 -3.43
CA LEU A 151 8.47 -5.74 -2.72
C LEU A 151 8.31 -5.62 -1.20
N ASP A 152 8.58 -4.43 -0.63
CA ASP A 152 8.73 -4.26 0.81
C ASP A 152 7.50 -3.62 1.50
N CYS A 153 6.55 -3.08 0.73
CA CYS A 153 5.28 -2.67 1.32
C CYS A 153 4.53 -3.88 1.89
N GLN A 154 3.83 -3.68 3.01
CA GLN A 154 3.11 -4.77 3.66
C GLN A 154 1.93 -5.25 2.83
N VAL A 155 1.21 -4.34 2.16
CA VAL A 155 0.13 -4.67 1.23
C VAL A 155 0.32 -3.93 -0.09
N LEU A 156 0.24 -4.65 -1.20
CA LEU A 156 0.33 -4.10 -2.55
C LEU A 156 -1.03 -4.18 -3.26
N PHE A 157 -1.44 -3.07 -3.86
CA PHE A 157 -2.55 -3.01 -4.81
C PHE A 157 -2.01 -2.73 -6.21
N ILE A 158 -2.32 -3.59 -7.17
CA ILE A 158 -2.04 -3.42 -8.60
C ILE A 158 -3.38 -3.17 -9.28
N ASP A 159 -3.61 -1.92 -9.71
CA ASP A 159 -4.87 -1.53 -10.34
C ASP A 159 -4.78 -1.60 -11.85
N ASP A 160 -5.87 -2.06 -12.48
CA ASP A 160 -6.05 -2.17 -13.93
C ASP A 160 -4.96 -3.01 -14.64
N LEU A 161 -4.64 -4.20 -14.10
CA LEU A 161 -3.77 -5.16 -14.77
C LEU A 161 -4.36 -5.54 -16.14
N GLY A 162 -3.54 -5.50 -17.18
CA GLY A 162 -3.94 -5.71 -18.59
C GLY A 162 -4.04 -4.43 -19.41
N THR A 163 -3.76 -3.25 -18.80
CA THR A 163 -3.71 -1.96 -19.51
C THR A 163 -2.28 -1.48 -19.76
N GLU A 164 -1.31 -2.14 -19.16
CA GLU A 164 0.10 -1.79 -19.28
C GLU A 164 0.70 -2.24 -20.63
N PRO A 165 1.67 -1.48 -21.16
CA PRO A 165 2.41 -1.91 -22.32
C PRO A 165 3.32 -3.10 -21.99
N LEU A 166 3.30 -4.13 -22.84
CA LEU A 166 4.16 -5.31 -22.70
C LEU A 166 5.52 -5.06 -23.39
N TYR A 167 6.45 -4.47 -22.67
CA TYR A 167 7.83 -4.31 -23.13
C TYR A 167 8.57 -5.64 -23.02
N LYS A 168 9.22 -6.03 -24.14
CA LYS A 168 10.01 -7.27 -24.20
C LYS A 168 11.08 -7.29 -23.10
N ASP A 169 11.24 -8.42 -22.45
CA ASP A 169 12.23 -8.68 -21.38
C ASP A 169 12.14 -7.74 -20.17
N ILE A 170 11.03 -7.00 -20.03
CA ILE A 170 10.81 -6.06 -18.94
C ILE A 170 9.51 -6.36 -18.21
N THR A 171 8.36 -6.16 -18.87
CA THR A 171 7.06 -6.16 -18.18
C THR A 171 6.76 -7.50 -17.52
N LEU A 172 6.84 -8.59 -18.28
CA LEU A 172 6.51 -9.92 -17.76
C LEU A 172 7.53 -10.39 -16.72
N GLU A 173 8.82 -10.12 -16.93
CA GLU A 173 9.86 -10.57 -16.02
C GLU A 173 9.77 -9.89 -14.66
N TYR A 174 9.60 -8.57 -14.62
CA TYR A 174 9.47 -7.86 -13.33
C TYR A 174 8.12 -8.04 -12.67
N LEU A 175 7.03 -8.16 -13.44
CA LEU A 175 5.71 -8.49 -12.90
C LEU A 175 5.75 -9.87 -12.23
N TYR A 176 6.32 -10.88 -12.91
CA TYR A 176 6.52 -12.20 -12.32
C TYR A 176 7.36 -12.15 -11.06
N LEU A 177 8.50 -11.45 -11.09
CA LEU A 177 9.38 -11.28 -9.95
C LEU A 177 8.60 -10.76 -8.73
N ILE A 178 7.86 -9.66 -8.88
CA ILE A 178 7.14 -9.05 -7.76
C ILE A 178 6.03 -9.97 -7.25
N ILE A 179 5.20 -10.53 -8.12
CA ILE A 179 4.09 -11.40 -7.70
C ILE A 179 4.64 -12.65 -7.00
N ASN A 180 5.68 -13.28 -7.56
CA ASN A 180 6.28 -14.48 -7.02
C ASN A 180 6.95 -14.24 -5.66
N GLU A 181 7.80 -13.20 -5.55
CA GLU A 181 8.48 -12.86 -4.29
C GLU A 181 7.46 -12.53 -3.18
N ARG A 182 6.44 -11.74 -3.47
CA ARG A 182 5.41 -11.41 -2.50
C ARG A 182 4.61 -12.64 -2.08
N LYS A 183 4.29 -13.55 -3.02
CA LYS A 183 3.63 -14.83 -2.72
C LYS A 183 4.48 -15.69 -1.79
N MET A 184 5.78 -15.82 -2.07
CA MET A 184 6.72 -16.60 -1.24
C MET A 184 6.88 -15.99 0.17
N ARG A 185 6.93 -14.67 0.26
CA ARG A 185 6.99 -13.92 1.54
C ARG A 185 5.62 -13.83 2.25
N LYS A 186 4.56 -14.39 1.65
CA LYS A 186 3.16 -14.32 2.15
C LYS A 186 2.66 -12.88 2.35
N LEU A 187 3.12 -11.96 1.53
CA LEU A 187 2.70 -10.56 1.58
C LEU A 187 1.40 -10.36 0.78
N PRO A 188 0.35 -9.76 1.37
CA PRO A 188 -0.92 -9.55 0.69
C PRO A 188 -0.76 -8.72 -0.58
N THR A 189 -1.35 -9.20 -1.66
CA THR A 189 -1.38 -8.52 -2.95
C THR A 189 -2.80 -8.57 -3.51
N VAL A 190 -3.34 -7.41 -3.89
CA VAL A 190 -4.66 -7.27 -4.49
C VAL A 190 -4.49 -6.77 -5.91
N ILE A 191 -5.07 -7.48 -6.87
CA ILE A 191 -4.98 -7.14 -8.29
C ILE A 191 -6.39 -6.86 -8.80
N THR A 192 -6.59 -5.73 -9.48
CA THR A 192 -7.80 -5.50 -10.26
C THR A 192 -7.51 -5.64 -11.75
N THR A 193 -8.48 -6.10 -12.50
CA THR A 193 -8.38 -6.24 -13.95
C THR A 193 -9.76 -6.17 -14.61
N ASN A 194 -9.78 -5.76 -15.88
CA ASN A 194 -10.94 -5.86 -16.74
C ASN A 194 -10.94 -7.16 -17.56
N LEU A 195 -9.83 -7.89 -17.54
CA LEU A 195 -9.69 -9.17 -18.24
C LEU A 195 -10.43 -10.28 -17.49
N ASP A 196 -11.03 -11.20 -18.23
CA ASP A 196 -11.48 -12.46 -17.70
C ASP A 196 -10.31 -13.47 -17.56
N ILE A 197 -10.57 -14.65 -17.00
CA ILE A 197 -9.54 -15.65 -16.75
C ILE A 197 -8.89 -16.16 -18.03
N SER A 198 -9.64 -16.29 -19.14
CA SER A 198 -9.10 -16.71 -20.43
C SER A 198 -8.20 -15.63 -21.04
N GLN A 199 -8.64 -14.38 -20.97
CA GLN A 199 -7.87 -13.23 -21.44
C GLN A 199 -6.56 -13.04 -20.64
N ILE A 200 -6.59 -13.25 -19.31
CA ILE A 200 -5.37 -13.22 -18.48
C ILE A 200 -4.39 -14.29 -18.97
N ARG A 201 -4.88 -15.50 -19.29
CA ARG A 201 -4.03 -16.59 -19.79
C ARG A 201 -3.44 -16.31 -21.17
N GLU A 202 -4.16 -15.59 -22.01
CA GLU A 202 -3.70 -15.19 -23.35
C GLU A 202 -2.69 -14.04 -23.30
N THR A 203 -2.88 -13.11 -22.35
CA THR A 203 -2.06 -11.90 -22.23
C THR A 203 -0.74 -12.15 -21.49
N TYR A 204 -0.77 -13.01 -20.47
CA TYR A 204 0.38 -13.31 -19.63
C TYR A 204 0.87 -14.74 -19.83
N ASP A 205 2.15 -14.96 -19.55
CA ASP A 205 2.71 -16.32 -19.62
C ASP A 205 2.14 -17.21 -18.49
N GLU A 206 2.30 -18.54 -18.65
CA GLU A 206 1.81 -19.53 -17.70
C GLU A 206 2.39 -19.32 -16.28
N ARG A 207 3.60 -18.75 -16.16
CA ARG A 207 4.23 -18.47 -14.86
C ARG A 207 3.43 -17.42 -14.09
N ILE A 208 3.06 -16.31 -14.73
CA ILE A 208 2.27 -15.24 -14.14
C ILE A 208 0.83 -15.72 -13.91
N TYR A 209 0.22 -16.33 -14.93
CA TYR A 209 -1.14 -16.85 -14.84
C TYR A 209 -1.32 -17.77 -13.63
N SER A 210 -0.44 -18.76 -13.45
CA SER A 210 -0.53 -19.71 -12.33
C SER A 210 -0.34 -19.06 -10.94
N ARG A 211 0.28 -17.89 -10.87
CA ARG A 211 0.45 -17.13 -9.62
C ARG A 211 -0.78 -16.29 -9.29
N ILE A 212 -1.42 -15.71 -10.31
CA ILE A 212 -2.58 -14.80 -10.17
C ILE A 212 -3.88 -15.62 -9.99
N VAL A 213 -4.04 -16.71 -10.73
CA VAL A 213 -5.26 -17.55 -10.78
C VAL A 213 -5.09 -18.82 -9.96
N ASP A 214 -4.41 -18.75 -8.82
CA ASP A 214 -4.24 -19.87 -7.90
C ASP A 214 -5.60 -20.36 -7.38
N ARG A 215 -5.87 -21.67 -7.51
CA ARG A 215 -7.09 -22.35 -7.06
C ARG A 215 -6.97 -22.82 -5.62
#